data_4572f177885896169c1f4bb37cd22f75
#
_entry.id   4572f177885896169c1f4bb37cd22f75
#
_cell.length_a   1.000
_cell.length_b   1.000
_cell.length_c   1.000
_cell.angle_alpha   90.00
_cell.angle_beta   90.00
_cell.angle_gamma   90.00
#
_symmetry.space_group_name_H-M   'P 1'
#
loop_
_entity.id
_entity.type
_entity.pdbx_description
1 polymer ?
#
loop_
_entity_poly.entity_id
_entity_poly.type
_entity_poly.pdbx_seq_one_letter_code
_entity_poly.pdbx_strand_id
1 'polypeptide(L)'
;MDRGRPARSNREMYAIEVTETGGPDVLQNVEKPKPSPGLGEVLIKAEAIGVNFVDTYFRSGSYPHQLPFVLGAEVGGTVEAVGDGVTALRVGDRVATADAIGAYAEYCIAAADVVWGAGDRDVPTQRPARGAIRARPCATNKHPHGPDLCAVGCVSLSHTL
;
A
#
# COMPACT_ATOMS: atom_id res chain seq x y z
N MET A 1 17.22 28.04 9.92
CA MET A 1 18.05 27.05 10.64
C MET A 1 17.32 25.73 10.56
N ASP A 2 17.64 24.94 9.56
CA ASP A 2 17.14 23.58 9.37
C ASP A 2 17.79 22.69 10.44
N ARG A 3 17.00 22.25 11.40
CA ARG A 3 17.47 21.28 12.39
C ARG A 3 17.48 19.93 11.70
N GLY A 4 18.67 19.54 11.25
CA GLY A 4 18.92 18.28 10.58
C GLY A 4 18.18 17.12 11.25
N ARG A 5 17.26 16.51 10.50
CA ARG A 5 16.52 15.33 10.91
C ARG A 5 17.54 14.21 11.18
N PRO A 6 17.51 13.51 12.33
CA PRO A 6 18.45 12.43 12.57
C PRO A 6 18.31 11.37 11.48
N ALA A 7 19.43 10.78 11.06
CA ALA A 7 19.43 9.68 10.10
C ALA A 7 18.58 8.53 10.66
N ARG A 8 17.51 8.15 9.93
CA ARG A 8 16.62 7.05 10.32
C ARG A 8 17.39 5.72 10.34
N SER A 9 17.13 4.91 11.33
CA SER A 9 17.59 3.52 11.29
C SER A 9 16.82 2.78 10.17
N ASN A 10 17.49 1.87 9.47
CA ASN A 10 16.88 1.04 8.41
C ASN A 10 15.76 0.08 8.95
N ARG A 11 15.43 0.20 10.24
CA ARG A 11 14.44 -0.62 10.96
C ARG A 11 13.13 0.11 11.23
N GLU A 12 13.01 1.40 10.90
CA GLU A 12 11.85 2.22 11.17
C GLU A 12 11.21 2.70 9.88
N MET A 13 9.89 2.84 9.88
CA MET A 13 9.10 3.34 8.76
C MET A 13 8.05 4.35 9.23
N TYR A 14 7.61 5.22 8.34
CA TYR A 14 6.42 6.04 8.58
C TYR A 14 5.15 5.27 8.18
N ALA A 15 4.11 5.49 8.97
CA ALA A 15 2.78 4.95 8.72
C ALA A 15 1.70 5.94 9.16
N ILE A 16 0.53 5.84 8.56
CA ILE A 16 -0.67 6.56 9.00
C ILE A 16 -1.50 5.63 9.87
N GLU A 17 -1.53 5.93 11.16
CA GLU A 17 -2.22 5.13 12.18
C GLU A 17 -3.52 5.80 12.61
N VAL A 18 -4.52 4.99 12.91
CA VAL A 18 -5.80 5.37 13.53
C VAL A 18 -5.79 4.85 14.95
N THR A 19 -5.77 5.76 15.93
CA THR A 19 -5.78 5.44 17.37
C THR A 19 -7.18 5.55 17.99
N GLU A 20 -8.06 6.28 17.34
CA GLU A 20 -9.48 6.44 17.69
C GLU A 20 -10.31 6.63 16.42
N THR A 21 -11.58 6.26 16.46
CA THR A 21 -12.47 6.45 15.30
C THR A 21 -12.96 7.89 15.20
N GLY A 22 -13.08 8.41 13.95
CA GLY A 22 -13.53 9.80 13.79
C GLY A 22 -13.39 10.34 12.37
N GLY A 23 -13.26 11.65 12.28
CA GLY A 23 -13.03 12.40 11.05
C GLY A 23 -11.59 12.24 10.52
N PRO A 24 -11.21 13.00 9.47
CA PRO A 24 -9.85 12.95 8.92
C PRO A 24 -8.75 13.28 9.94
N ASP A 25 -9.06 14.03 10.98
CA ASP A 25 -8.10 14.50 11.99
C ASP A 25 -7.54 13.39 12.88
N VAL A 26 -8.19 12.20 12.89
CA VAL A 26 -7.69 11.02 13.64
C VAL A 26 -6.56 10.28 12.93
N LEU A 27 -6.22 10.67 11.70
CA LEU A 27 -5.11 10.11 10.94
C LEU A 27 -3.78 10.67 11.46
N GLN A 28 -3.01 9.83 12.15
CA GLN A 28 -1.75 10.22 12.79
C GLN A 28 -0.56 9.69 11.99
N ASN A 29 0.40 10.57 11.66
CA ASN A 29 1.68 10.14 11.10
C ASN A 29 2.60 9.68 12.22
N VAL A 30 2.91 8.40 12.25
CA VAL A 30 3.71 7.76 13.30
C VAL A 30 4.93 7.06 12.73
N GLU A 31 5.97 6.93 13.56
CA GLU A 31 7.10 6.04 13.29
C GLU A 31 6.84 4.68 13.92
N LYS A 32 6.99 3.62 13.12
CA LYS A 32 6.78 2.23 13.55
C LYS A 32 7.95 1.35 13.11
N PRO A 33 8.19 0.24 13.79
CA PRO A 33 9.14 -0.75 13.30
C PRO A 33 8.72 -1.28 11.93
N LYS A 34 9.69 -1.44 11.02
CA LYS A 34 9.48 -2.12 9.74
C LYS A 34 9.07 -3.56 10.01
N PRO A 35 7.93 -4.03 9.50
CA PRO A 35 7.47 -5.39 9.76
C PRO A 35 8.33 -6.43 9.02
N SER A 36 8.26 -7.68 9.48
CA SER A 36 8.87 -8.82 8.80
C SER A 36 7.77 -9.76 8.32
N PRO A 37 7.85 -10.29 7.08
CA PRO A 37 6.86 -11.19 6.57
C PRO A 37 6.92 -12.54 7.29
N GLY A 38 5.76 -13.10 7.62
CA GLY A 38 5.58 -14.44 8.16
C GLY A 38 5.48 -15.51 7.09
N LEU A 39 5.06 -16.71 7.48
CA LEU A 39 4.82 -17.83 6.57
C LEU A 39 3.77 -17.47 5.50
N GLY A 40 4.10 -17.60 4.23
CA GLY A 40 3.21 -17.30 3.10
C GLY A 40 3.00 -15.81 2.82
N GLU A 41 3.74 -14.92 3.48
CA GLU A 41 3.60 -13.48 3.34
C GLU A 41 4.78 -12.84 2.59
N VAL A 42 4.55 -11.66 2.06
CA VAL A 42 5.59 -10.80 1.49
C VAL A 42 5.56 -9.43 2.11
N LEU A 43 6.74 -8.83 2.25
CA LEU A 43 6.92 -7.43 2.61
C LEU A 43 7.02 -6.61 1.33
N ILE A 44 6.13 -5.64 1.16
CA ILE A 44 6.11 -4.75 0.01
C ILE A 44 6.62 -3.38 0.44
N LYS A 45 7.62 -2.86 -0.27
CA LYS A 45 8.02 -1.46 -0.22
C LYS A 45 7.06 -0.66 -1.10
N ALA A 46 6.27 0.22 -0.50
CA ALA A 46 5.25 0.99 -1.20
C ALA A 46 5.88 2.04 -2.13
N GLU A 47 5.42 2.09 -3.38
CA GLU A 47 5.73 3.12 -4.37
C GLU A 47 4.47 3.95 -4.70
N ALA A 48 3.31 3.32 -4.59
CA ALA A 48 2.00 3.95 -4.75
C ALA A 48 1.01 3.32 -3.78
N ILE A 49 0.14 4.14 -3.22
CA ILE A 49 -0.89 3.72 -2.26
C ILE A 49 -2.25 4.12 -2.83
N GLY A 50 -3.17 3.16 -2.93
CA GLY A 50 -4.54 3.42 -3.29
C GLY A 50 -5.33 3.92 -2.08
N VAL A 51 -6.11 4.99 -2.28
CA VAL A 51 -7.04 5.51 -1.28
C VAL A 51 -8.45 5.11 -1.69
N ASN A 52 -9.10 4.29 -0.88
CA ASN A 52 -10.40 3.72 -1.17
C ASN A 52 -11.48 4.29 -0.25
N PHE A 53 -12.70 4.34 -0.76
CA PHE A 53 -13.83 4.84 0.03
C PHE A 53 -14.08 4.00 1.29
N VAL A 54 -13.77 2.70 1.24
CA VAL A 54 -13.88 1.78 2.38
C VAL A 54 -12.97 2.17 3.54
N ASP A 55 -11.84 2.82 3.29
CA ASP A 55 -10.92 3.29 4.32
C ASP A 55 -11.62 4.31 5.25
N THR A 56 -12.56 5.08 4.71
CA THR A 56 -13.36 6.02 5.51
C THR A 56 -14.28 5.30 6.49
N TYR A 57 -14.77 4.10 6.15
CA TYR A 57 -15.62 3.31 7.04
C TYR A 57 -14.84 2.70 8.21
N PHE A 58 -13.62 2.24 7.97
CA PHE A 58 -12.73 1.79 9.05
C PHE A 58 -12.34 2.95 9.95
N ARG A 59 -11.90 4.07 9.37
CA ARG A 59 -11.52 5.25 10.13
C ARG A 59 -12.66 5.80 10.99
N SER A 60 -13.89 5.88 10.44
CA SER A 60 -15.06 6.41 11.15
C SER A 60 -15.65 5.45 12.19
N GLY A 61 -15.24 4.17 12.16
CA GLY A 61 -15.81 3.14 13.02
C GLY A 61 -17.11 2.52 12.48
N SER A 62 -17.55 2.86 11.26
CA SER A 62 -18.69 2.21 10.61
C SER A 62 -18.41 0.75 10.35
N TYR A 63 -17.16 0.40 10.06
CA TYR A 63 -16.66 -0.98 10.07
C TYR A 63 -15.75 -1.16 11.29
N PRO A 64 -16.14 -2.07 12.24
CA PRO A 64 -15.36 -2.32 13.45
C PRO A 64 -13.95 -2.80 13.12
N HIS A 65 -12.96 -2.22 13.76
CA HIS A 65 -11.55 -2.66 13.69
C HIS A 65 -10.90 -2.47 15.06
N GLN A 66 -9.94 -3.34 15.39
CA GLN A 66 -9.20 -3.21 16.63
C GLN A 66 -8.23 -2.02 16.55
N LEU A 67 -8.34 -1.09 17.48
CA LEU A 67 -7.46 0.08 17.62
C LEU A 67 -6.24 -0.24 18.49
N PRO A 68 -5.07 0.36 18.23
CA PRO A 68 -4.74 1.18 17.05
C PRO A 68 -4.42 0.30 15.82
N PHE A 69 -4.62 0.84 14.61
CA PHE A 69 -4.25 0.15 13.37
C PHE A 69 -3.72 1.11 12.30
N VAL A 70 -2.88 0.60 11.40
CA VAL A 70 -2.46 1.31 10.20
C VAL A 70 -3.49 1.09 9.10
N LEU A 71 -3.98 2.18 8.53
CA LEU A 71 -5.04 2.16 7.53
C LEU A 71 -4.53 1.70 6.15
N GLY A 72 -5.48 1.35 5.25
CA GLY A 72 -5.23 1.08 3.84
C GLY A 72 -4.99 -0.40 3.53
N ALA A 73 -5.42 -0.80 2.34
CA ALA A 73 -5.30 -2.16 1.83
C ALA A 73 -4.70 -2.23 0.42
N GLU A 74 -4.73 -1.12 -0.35
CA GLU A 74 -4.28 -1.10 -1.74
C GLU A 74 -2.88 -0.49 -1.85
N VAL A 75 -1.97 -1.24 -2.48
CA VAL A 75 -0.58 -0.82 -2.67
C VAL A 75 -0.01 -1.37 -3.98
N GLY A 76 0.80 -0.57 -4.64
CA GLY A 76 1.73 -0.97 -5.69
C GLY A 76 3.15 -0.67 -5.24
N GLY A 77 4.07 -1.57 -5.51
CA GLY A 77 5.45 -1.39 -5.08
C GLY A 77 6.37 -2.55 -5.48
N THR A 78 7.42 -2.71 -4.71
CA THR A 78 8.44 -3.74 -4.95
C THR A 78 8.53 -4.68 -3.74
N VAL A 79 8.64 -5.99 -3.98
CA VAL A 79 8.88 -6.98 -2.93
C VAL A 79 10.24 -6.72 -2.29
N GLU A 80 10.24 -6.40 -1.01
CA GLU A 80 11.44 -6.11 -0.20
C GLU A 80 11.96 -7.36 0.50
N ALA A 81 11.04 -8.24 0.95
CA ALA A 81 11.34 -9.51 1.58
C ALA A 81 10.22 -10.52 1.33
N VAL A 82 10.55 -11.79 1.37
CA VAL A 82 9.60 -12.90 1.28
C VAL A 82 9.67 -13.74 2.54
N GLY A 83 8.52 -14.19 3.02
CA GLY A 83 8.43 -15.12 4.15
C GLY A 83 8.59 -16.57 3.73
N ASP A 84 8.65 -17.46 4.71
CA ASP A 84 8.78 -18.88 4.47
C ASP A 84 7.62 -19.41 3.62
N GLY A 85 7.92 -20.37 2.74
CA GLY A 85 6.93 -21.02 1.87
C GLY A 85 6.52 -20.21 0.62
N VAL A 86 6.95 -18.96 0.48
CA VAL A 86 6.70 -18.16 -0.73
C VAL A 86 7.67 -18.58 -1.84
N THR A 87 7.15 -19.12 -2.94
CA THR A 87 7.93 -19.57 -4.09
C THR A 87 7.61 -18.82 -5.38
N ALA A 88 6.44 -18.19 -5.45
CA ALA A 88 5.93 -17.52 -6.65
C ALA A 88 6.45 -16.07 -6.82
N LEU A 89 6.94 -15.45 -5.74
CA LEU A 89 7.44 -14.08 -5.72
C LEU A 89 8.87 -14.04 -5.20
N ARG A 90 9.63 -13.05 -5.66
CA ARG A 90 11.04 -12.83 -5.29
C ARG A 90 11.28 -11.38 -4.90
N VAL A 91 12.29 -11.15 -4.07
CA VAL A 91 12.78 -9.80 -3.77
C VAL A 91 13.13 -9.07 -5.08
N GLY A 92 12.64 -7.86 -5.21
CA GLY A 92 12.79 -7.03 -6.42
C GLY A 92 11.63 -7.12 -7.41
N ASP A 93 10.70 -8.08 -7.27
CA ASP A 93 9.52 -8.16 -8.14
C ASP A 93 8.61 -6.94 -7.93
N ARG A 94 8.14 -6.35 -9.04
CA ARG A 94 7.12 -5.31 -9.00
C ARG A 94 5.75 -5.92 -8.83
N VAL A 95 5.01 -5.45 -7.85
CA VAL A 95 3.75 -6.08 -7.43
C VAL A 95 2.68 -5.04 -7.12
N ALA A 96 1.43 -5.50 -7.12
CA ALA A 96 0.28 -4.75 -6.63
C ALA A 96 -0.70 -5.69 -5.92
N THR A 97 -1.42 -5.15 -4.94
CA THR A 97 -2.51 -5.86 -4.25
C THR A 97 -3.53 -4.86 -3.72
N ALA A 98 -4.77 -5.32 -3.51
CA ALA A 98 -5.82 -4.59 -2.80
C ALA A 98 -6.15 -5.20 -1.43
N ASP A 99 -5.33 -6.16 -0.98
CA ASP A 99 -5.52 -6.91 0.27
C ASP A 99 -4.27 -6.86 1.18
N ALA A 100 -3.48 -5.77 1.09
CA ALA A 100 -2.38 -5.54 2.02
C ALA A 100 -2.89 -5.15 3.42
N ILE A 101 -2.09 -5.44 4.43
CA ILE A 101 -2.34 -5.01 5.80
C ILE A 101 -1.56 -3.73 6.07
N GLY A 102 -2.28 -2.62 6.32
CA GLY A 102 -1.67 -1.34 6.67
C GLY A 102 -0.92 -0.68 5.52
N ALA A 103 -1.55 -0.57 4.35
CA ALA A 103 -0.94 -0.02 3.14
C ALA A 103 -0.59 1.46 3.24
N TYR A 104 -1.18 2.23 4.18
CA TYR A 104 -0.80 3.63 4.41
C TYR A 104 0.53 3.73 5.19
N ALA A 105 1.56 3.09 4.65
CA ALA A 105 2.90 3.03 5.21
C ALA A 105 3.96 2.91 4.11
N GLU A 106 5.23 3.12 4.47
CA GLU A 106 6.35 2.91 3.54
C GLU A 106 6.56 1.42 3.22
N TYR A 107 6.16 0.54 4.14
CA TYR A 107 6.20 -0.92 3.98
C TYR A 107 4.93 -1.53 4.56
N CYS A 108 4.40 -2.53 3.90
CA CYS A 108 3.24 -3.28 4.36
C CYS A 108 3.37 -4.76 4.06
N ILE A 109 2.58 -5.58 4.74
CA ILE A 109 2.53 -7.03 4.58
C ILE A 109 1.32 -7.40 3.71
N ALA A 110 1.49 -8.39 2.86
CA ALA A 110 0.40 -9.04 2.17
C ALA A 110 0.64 -10.55 2.07
N ALA A 111 -0.42 -11.34 2.06
CA ALA A 111 -0.35 -12.75 1.74
C ALA A 111 0.07 -12.90 0.26
N ALA A 112 1.00 -13.81 -0.03
CA ALA A 112 1.59 -13.93 -1.37
C ALA A 112 0.58 -14.35 -2.46
N ASP A 113 -0.51 -15.00 -2.09
CA ASP A 113 -1.57 -15.48 -3.00
C ASP A 113 -2.54 -14.36 -3.45
N VAL A 114 -2.57 -13.22 -2.75
CA VAL A 114 -3.37 -12.04 -3.13
C VAL A 114 -2.52 -10.93 -3.76
N VAL A 115 -1.26 -11.21 -4.05
CA VAL A 115 -0.32 -10.26 -4.67
C VAL A 115 -0.11 -10.60 -6.14
N TRP A 116 -0.23 -9.61 -7.01
CA TRP A 116 -0.05 -9.78 -8.46
C TRP A 116 1.19 -9.05 -8.95
N GLY A 117 1.90 -9.69 -9.90
CA GLY A 117 3.00 -9.04 -10.60
C GLY A 117 2.50 -7.84 -11.42
N ALA A 118 3.08 -6.67 -11.20
CA ALA A 118 2.76 -5.44 -11.90
C ALA A 118 3.60 -5.32 -13.18
N GLY A 119 3.41 -6.26 -14.12
CA GLY A 119 3.76 -6.08 -15.52
C GLY A 119 5.23 -6.07 -15.90
N ASP A 120 5.97 -7.14 -15.62
CA ASP A 120 6.89 -7.69 -16.61
C ASP A 120 6.43 -9.13 -16.94
N ARG A 121 6.56 -9.55 -18.22
CA ARG A 121 5.78 -10.66 -18.80
C ARG A 121 6.04 -12.04 -18.25
N ASP A 122 6.84 -12.18 -17.20
CA ASP A 122 7.33 -13.46 -16.69
C ASP A 122 6.92 -13.81 -15.25
N VAL A 123 6.10 -12.98 -14.58
CA VAL A 123 5.49 -13.41 -13.32
C VAL A 123 4.25 -14.25 -13.65
N PRO A 124 4.19 -15.53 -13.24
CA PRO A 124 3.01 -16.35 -13.47
C PRO A 124 1.81 -15.70 -12.76
N THR A 125 0.95 -15.06 -13.54
CA THR A 125 -0.33 -14.57 -13.04
C THR A 125 -1.18 -15.79 -12.72
N GLN A 126 -1.18 -16.26 -11.48
CA GLN A 126 -2.28 -17.08 -11.01
C GLN A 126 -3.52 -16.16 -11.02
N ARG A 127 -4.36 -16.35 -12.03
CA ARG A 127 -5.61 -15.61 -12.17
C ARG A 127 -6.50 -15.95 -10.99
N PRO A 128 -6.83 -14.98 -10.10
CA PRO A 128 -7.88 -15.22 -9.12
C PRO A 128 -9.19 -15.40 -9.88
N ALA A 129 -9.98 -16.35 -9.43
CA ALA A 129 -11.30 -16.62 -9.99
C ALA A 129 -12.18 -15.37 -9.82
N ARG A 130 -12.58 -14.76 -10.95
CA ARG A 130 -13.66 -13.80 -11.14
C ARG A 130 -13.66 -12.56 -10.21
N GLY A 131 -13.21 -11.45 -10.72
CA GLY A 131 -13.44 -10.11 -10.14
C GLY A 131 -12.25 -9.18 -10.16
N ALA A 132 -11.12 -9.57 -10.71
CA ALA A 132 -9.90 -8.76 -10.73
C ALA A 132 -10.12 -7.45 -11.48
N ILE A 133 -10.04 -6.35 -10.75
CA ILE A 133 -9.88 -5.01 -11.28
C ILE A 133 -8.52 -4.98 -11.97
N ARG A 134 -8.53 -4.82 -13.30
CA ARG A 134 -7.29 -4.58 -14.05
C ARG A 134 -6.76 -3.22 -13.63
N ALA A 135 -5.60 -3.18 -12.97
CA ALA A 135 -4.82 -1.97 -12.86
C ALA A 135 -4.48 -1.49 -14.28
N ARG A 136 -5.24 -0.51 -14.78
CA ARG A 136 -4.89 0.19 -16.02
C ARG A 136 -3.82 1.21 -15.66
N PRO A 137 -2.70 1.30 -16.40
CA PRO A 137 -1.82 2.44 -16.28
C PRO A 137 -2.65 3.69 -16.52
N CYS A 138 -2.46 4.72 -15.68
CA CYS A 138 -3.10 6.01 -15.83
C CYS A 138 -2.68 6.60 -17.19
N ALA A 139 -3.45 6.30 -18.24
CA ALA A 139 -3.32 6.97 -19.52
C ALA A 139 -3.93 8.36 -19.31
N THR A 140 -3.12 9.39 -19.49
CA THR A 140 -3.58 10.77 -19.55
C THR A 140 -4.60 10.91 -20.69
N ASN A 141 -5.86 10.76 -20.37
CA ASN A 141 -6.94 11.01 -21.32
C ASN A 141 -7.19 12.51 -21.32
N LYS A 142 -6.61 13.22 -22.27
CA LYS A 142 -6.97 14.60 -22.58
C LYS A 142 -8.36 14.61 -23.17
N HIS A 143 -9.37 14.93 -22.37
CA HIS A 143 -10.68 15.30 -22.88
C HIS A 143 -10.67 16.77 -23.31
N PRO A 144 -11.10 17.12 -24.53
CA PRO A 144 -11.01 18.49 -25.04
C PRO A 144 -12.04 19.47 -24.44
N HIS A 145 -13.00 19.04 -23.66
CA HIS A 145 -14.02 19.91 -23.05
C HIS A 145 -14.56 19.29 -21.75
N GLY A 146 -13.97 19.63 -20.59
CA GLY A 146 -14.54 19.31 -19.29
C GLY A 146 -13.49 19.38 -18.16
N PRO A 147 -13.89 19.67 -16.91
CA PRO A 147 -12.96 19.68 -15.79
C PRO A 147 -12.42 18.28 -15.56
N ASP A 148 -11.09 18.19 -15.38
CA ASP A 148 -10.37 16.96 -15.05
C ASP A 148 -10.89 16.35 -13.74
N LEU A 149 -11.83 15.43 -13.83
CA LEU A 149 -12.20 14.56 -12.73
C LEU A 149 -11.27 13.35 -12.76
N CYS A 150 -10.09 13.51 -12.18
CA CYS A 150 -9.27 12.38 -11.78
C CYS A 150 -9.93 11.76 -10.52
N ALA A 151 -10.91 10.91 -10.74
CA ALA A 151 -11.52 10.11 -9.69
C ALA A 151 -10.59 8.93 -9.40
N VAL A 152 -10.21 8.81 -8.15
CA VAL A 152 -9.36 7.84 -7.45
C VAL A 152 -7.92 8.35 -7.34
N GLY A 153 -7.63 8.97 -6.19
CA GLY A 153 -6.32 9.55 -5.89
C GLY A 153 -5.26 8.50 -5.67
N CYS A 154 -4.42 8.28 -6.67
CA CYS A 154 -3.16 7.61 -6.49
C CYS A 154 -2.17 8.62 -5.90
N VAL A 155 -1.81 8.49 -4.63
CA VAL A 155 -0.78 9.31 -4.00
C VAL A 155 0.58 8.67 -4.29
N SER A 156 1.34 9.26 -5.20
CA SER A 156 2.73 8.86 -5.46
C SER A 156 3.61 9.39 -4.33
N LEU A 157 4.33 8.51 -3.65
CA LEU A 157 5.39 8.88 -2.69
C LEU A 157 6.68 9.19 -3.48
N SER A 158 6.74 10.34 -4.14
CA SER A 158 8.00 10.82 -4.70
C SER A 158 8.84 11.44 -3.58
N HIS A 159 9.93 10.77 -3.21
CA HIS A 159 11.01 11.39 -2.46
C HIS A 159 11.73 12.38 -3.38
N THR A 160 11.50 13.66 -3.17
CA THR A 160 12.43 14.69 -3.69
C THR A 160 13.56 14.83 -2.66
N LEU A 161 14.77 14.54 -3.11
CA LEU A 161 16.04 14.78 -2.39
C LEU A 161 16.23 16.24 -2.04
#